data_8699bcf19b87ea96a6d39d2dc03ad736
#
_entry.id   8699bcf19b87ea96a6d39d2dc03ad736
#
_cell.length_a   1.000
_cell.length_b   1.000
_cell.length_c   1.000
_cell.angle_alpha   90.00
_cell.angle_beta   90.00
_cell.angle_gamma   90.00
#
_symmetry.space_group_name_H-M   'P 1'
#
loop_
_entity.id
_entity.type
_entity.pdbx_description
1 polymer ?
#
loop_
_entity_poly.entity_id
_entity_poly.type
_entity_poly.pdbx_seq_one_letter_code
_entity_poly.pdbx_strand_id
1 'polypeptide(L)'
;MEGDEILMQNIKNILTSYETEYVEDYKKVWIKTKLEKSSDLLEVAKALQENGLRTISTVSATDFLSENKIEMNYFFEDILTKRNCWLKCDIPREIENCSIDSITPLFAGADWHEREVFSMFGIKFTGHPDLRPIIVSQDFYDKTPFRKDFDWDAHEENIVENMNMIAESFANEEEENEKKLDPHGSDTILNWGPTHPASGPIRLKVHCDGEDVISIDPDIGFVWRALEHLVTKKDFIGAIVAVERLCFMDNINSMVGYCQAVEEIAGVEITDFAKYMRVVLGEVARLSSHMMGMAGFYNAMGLHTVMMWNMDMREFFLDFLESYSGARIATAAIEPGGVRYGLQPNMLMELQSALDKFDKTKDDIRAIFIKNPTMKLRAAKLGIITPDEVLDYALCGVVARASGVKADIRIDEPYAAYADIKMDYVTQKSGSSQDRLIQIFEEMEQSIDIIKQAKKHIEEKIESGEFDPIKDHMVKVPKKLPKGEAISRVEWARGEVLMHLVTEDKATSPYRLKMKAPSFNHTMMLNHLLAGETLSDIPLVFGSLYICQGDLDR
;
A
#
# COMPACT_ATOMS: atom_id res chain seq x y z
N MET A 1 -25.82 -1.95 13.68
CA MET A 1 -26.19 -3.36 13.41
C MET A 1 -27.40 -3.48 12.48
N GLU A 2 -28.62 -3.04 12.80
CA GLU A 2 -29.78 -3.15 11.86
C GLU A 2 -29.57 -2.39 10.54
N GLY A 3 -28.98 -1.19 10.56
CA GLY A 3 -28.69 -0.43 9.34
C GLY A 3 -27.62 -1.08 8.46
N ASP A 4 -26.69 -1.78 9.04
CA ASP A 4 -25.57 -2.43 8.35
C ASP A 4 -26.02 -3.71 7.63
N GLU A 5 -26.93 -4.47 8.23
CA GLU A 5 -27.52 -5.64 7.60
C GLU A 5 -28.42 -5.27 6.42
N ILE A 6 -29.18 -4.17 6.53
CA ILE A 6 -30.06 -3.68 5.45
C ILE A 6 -29.28 -3.31 4.22
N LEU A 7 -28.15 -2.64 4.38
CA LEU A 7 -27.34 -2.18 3.25
C LEU A 7 -26.50 -3.30 2.61
N MET A 8 -26.01 -4.26 3.39
CA MET A 8 -25.42 -5.49 2.85
C MET A 8 -26.46 -6.29 2.04
N GLN A 9 -27.70 -6.33 2.54
CA GLN A 9 -28.79 -6.97 1.81
C GLN A 9 -29.14 -6.20 0.53
N ASN A 10 -29.08 -4.86 0.52
CA ASN A 10 -29.30 -4.07 -0.70
C ASN A 10 -28.22 -4.34 -1.75
N ILE A 11 -26.94 -4.41 -1.34
CA ILE A 11 -25.84 -4.77 -2.25
C ILE A 11 -26.08 -6.17 -2.84
N LYS A 12 -26.46 -7.15 -2.01
CA LYS A 12 -26.79 -8.49 -2.50
C LYS A 12 -27.96 -8.47 -3.49
N ASN A 13 -29.00 -7.70 -3.21
CA ASN A 13 -30.15 -7.57 -4.11
C ASN A 13 -29.76 -6.96 -5.46
N ILE A 14 -28.88 -5.94 -5.46
CA ILE A 14 -28.34 -5.37 -6.69
C ILE A 14 -27.57 -6.44 -7.46
N LEU A 15 -26.61 -7.11 -6.82
CA LEU A 15 -25.76 -8.10 -7.47
C LEU A 15 -26.58 -9.27 -8.02
N THR A 16 -27.61 -9.74 -7.30
CA THR A 16 -28.49 -10.81 -7.77
C THR A 16 -29.46 -10.39 -8.88
N SER A 17 -29.64 -9.09 -9.13
CA SER A 17 -30.44 -8.60 -10.28
C SER A 17 -29.70 -8.72 -11.61
N TYR A 18 -28.39 -8.90 -11.58
CA TYR A 18 -27.54 -9.20 -12.73
C TYR A 18 -27.27 -10.71 -12.80
N GLU A 19 -26.87 -11.21 -13.96
CA GLU A 19 -26.46 -12.60 -14.10
C GLU A 19 -25.14 -12.83 -13.35
N THR A 20 -25.21 -13.60 -12.23
CA THR A 20 -24.05 -13.90 -11.39
C THR A 20 -23.91 -15.39 -11.17
N GLU A 21 -22.67 -15.91 -11.17
CA GLU A 21 -22.40 -17.31 -10.84
C GLU A 21 -22.68 -17.59 -9.35
N TYR A 22 -22.33 -16.62 -8.49
CA TYR A 22 -22.60 -16.68 -7.05
C TYR A 22 -22.61 -15.29 -6.42
N VAL A 23 -23.27 -15.17 -5.27
CA VAL A 23 -23.17 -14.04 -4.34
C VAL A 23 -23.07 -14.63 -2.94
N GLU A 24 -21.95 -14.43 -2.27
CA GLU A 24 -21.66 -15.01 -0.95
C GLU A 24 -21.05 -13.99 0.02
N ASP A 25 -21.29 -14.20 1.33
CA ASP A 25 -20.59 -13.45 2.37
C ASP A 25 -19.15 -13.95 2.48
N TYR A 26 -18.21 -13.02 2.37
CA TYR A 26 -16.81 -13.27 2.59
C TYR A 26 -16.32 -12.35 3.71
N LYS A 27 -15.94 -12.92 4.85
CA LYS A 27 -15.71 -12.17 6.09
C LYS A 27 -16.95 -11.34 6.50
N LYS A 28 -16.84 -10.52 7.53
CA LYS A 28 -17.99 -9.77 8.09
C LYS A 28 -18.44 -8.59 7.22
N VAL A 29 -17.53 -8.03 6.45
CA VAL A 29 -17.73 -6.74 5.75
C VAL A 29 -17.62 -6.84 4.23
N TRP A 30 -17.37 -8.03 3.68
CA TRP A 30 -17.21 -8.28 2.25
C TRP A 30 -18.33 -9.13 1.68
N ILE A 31 -18.80 -8.75 0.50
CA ILE A 31 -19.59 -9.61 -0.39
C ILE A 31 -18.71 -10.02 -1.55
N LYS A 32 -18.55 -11.31 -1.78
CA LYS A 32 -17.83 -11.85 -2.94
C LYS A 32 -18.86 -12.28 -3.97
N THR A 33 -18.66 -11.88 -5.22
CA THR A 33 -19.57 -12.20 -6.32
C THR A 33 -18.77 -12.34 -7.63
N LYS A 34 -19.36 -13.07 -8.58
CA LYS A 34 -18.80 -13.19 -9.92
C LYS A 34 -19.87 -13.01 -10.97
N LEU A 35 -19.65 -12.10 -11.90
CA LEU A 35 -20.52 -11.87 -13.04
C LEU A 35 -20.29 -12.97 -14.09
N GLU A 36 -21.38 -13.43 -14.69
CA GLU A 36 -21.33 -14.34 -15.84
C GLU A 36 -20.85 -13.62 -17.11
N LYS A 37 -21.20 -12.33 -17.25
CA LYS A 37 -20.86 -11.51 -18.41
C LYS A 37 -20.03 -10.29 -18.00
N SER A 38 -18.84 -10.17 -18.56
CA SER A 38 -17.98 -9.00 -18.35
C SER A 38 -18.59 -7.71 -18.91
N SER A 39 -19.51 -7.79 -19.88
CA SER A 39 -20.25 -6.63 -20.43
C SER A 39 -21.12 -5.91 -19.39
N ASP A 40 -21.50 -6.58 -18.31
CA ASP A 40 -22.40 -6.02 -17.28
C ASP A 40 -21.60 -5.23 -16.22
N LEU A 41 -20.26 -5.26 -16.29
CA LEU A 41 -19.37 -4.63 -15.31
C LEU A 41 -19.70 -3.15 -15.08
N LEU A 42 -19.84 -2.37 -16.15
CA LEU A 42 -20.04 -0.92 -16.04
C LEU A 42 -21.37 -0.57 -15.38
N GLU A 43 -22.44 -1.32 -15.71
CA GLU A 43 -23.76 -1.12 -15.12
C GLU A 43 -23.77 -1.51 -13.63
N VAL A 44 -23.13 -2.63 -13.30
CA VAL A 44 -22.99 -3.09 -11.91
C VAL A 44 -22.16 -2.10 -11.10
N ALA A 45 -21.03 -1.65 -11.63
CA ALA A 45 -20.17 -0.67 -10.98
C ALA A 45 -20.90 0.66 -10.70
N LYS A 46 -21.73 1.12 -11.66
CA LYS A 46 -22.59 2.29 -11.48
C LYS A 46 -23.63 2.07 -10.39
N ALA A 47 -24.31 0.93 -10.40
CA ALA A 47 -25.29 0.60 -9.36
C ALA A 47 -24.66 0.51 -7.97
N LEU A 48 -23.46 -0.04 -7.84
CA LEU A 48 -22.71 -0.09 -6.58
C LEU A 48 -22.34 1.32 -6.11
N GLN A 49 -21.86 2.20 -6.99
CA GLN A 49 -21.53 3.58 -6.70
C GLN A 49 -22.75 4.37 -6.19
N GLU A 50 -23.89 4.25 -6.86
CA GLU A 50 -25.16 4.91 -6.49
C GLU A 50 -25.68 4.43 -5.12
N ASN A 51 -25.25 3.25 -4.66
CA ASN A 51 -25.61 2.68 -3.37
C ASN A 51 -24.49 2.79 -2.31
N GLY A 52 -23.51 3.67 -2.51
CA GLY A 52 -22.56 4.10 -1.49
C GLY A 52 -21.15 3.49 -1.60
N LEU A 53 -20.92 2.48 -2.45
CA LEU A 53 -19.57 1.96 -2.71
C LEU A 53 -18.83 2.92 -3.68
N ARG A 54 -18.41 4.07 -3.18
CA ARG A 54 -17.76 5.14 -3.98
C ARG A 54 -16.28 4.91 -4.22
N THR A 55 -15.66 4.01 -3.50
CA THR A 55 -14.21 3.82 -3.51
C THR A 55 -13.86 2.51 -4.21
N ILE A 56 -12.85 2.53 -5.06
CA ILE A 56 -12.21 1.34 -5.63
C ILE A 56 -10.82 1.19 -5.04
N SER A 57 -10.62 0.20 -4.18
CA SER A 57 -9.33 -0.02 -3.51
C SER A 57 -8.25 -0.44 -4.50
N THR A 58 -8.57 -1.40 -5.37
CA THR A 58 -7.66 -1.86 -6.44
C THR A 58 -8.42 -2.64 -7.51
N VAL A 59 -7.82 -2.72 -8.69
CA VAL A 59 -8.17 -3.64 -9.77
C VAL A 59 -7.02 -4.60 -9.98
N SER A 60 -7.30 -5.87 -10.15
CA SER A 60 -6.25 -6.86 -10.41
C SER A 60 -6.70 -7.94 -11.40
N ALA A 61 -5.72 -8.64 -11.98
CA ALA A 61 -5.98 -9.75 -12.88
C ALA A 61 -5.21 -11.00 -12.45
N THR A 62 -5.81 -12.17 -12.72
CA THR A 62 -5.17 -13.47 -12.55
C THR A 62 -5.27 -14.25 -13.86
N ASP A 63 -4.13 -14.61 -14.43
CA ASP A 63 -4.04 -15.40 -15.66
C ASP A 63 -4.16 -16.89 -15.35
N PHE A 64 -5.27 -17.53 -15.74
CA PHE A 64 -5.49 -18.96 -15.63
C PHE A 64 -5.18 -19.65 -16.97
N LEU A 65 -3.89 -19.93 -17.20
CA LEU A 65 -3.39 -20.52 -18.44
C LEU A 65 -4.11 -21.83 -18.80
N SER A 66 -4.34 -22.71 -17.82
CA SER A 66 -5.01 -24.01 -18.01
C SER A 66 -6.48 -23.89 -18.42
N GLU A 67 -7.15 -22.79 -18.07
CA GLU A 67 -8.56 -22.52 -18.34
C GLU A 67 -8.73 -21.57 -19.55
N ASN A 68 -7.63 -21.10 -20.15
CA ASN A 68 -7.59 -20.11 -21.26
C ASN A 68 -8.41 -18.83 -20.98
N LYS A 69 -8.37 -18.35 -19.74
CA LYS A 69 -9.08 -17.14 -19.31
C LYS A 69 -8.23 -16.27 -18.41
N ILE A 70 -8.59 -14.99 -18.33
CA ILE A 70 -8.11 -14.07 -17.31
C ILE A 70 -9.30 -13.72 -16.41
N GLU A 71 -9.11 -13.85 -15.11
CA GLU A 71 -10.08 -13.42 -14.13
C GLU A 71 -9.71 -12.03 -13.63
N MET A 72 -10.64 -11.08 -13.84
CA MET A 72 -10.56 -9.73 -13.31
C MET A 72 -11.14 -9.68 -11.90
N ASN A 73 -10.50 -8.90 -11.03
CA ASN A 73 -10.92 -8.70 -9.65
C ASN A 73 -11.00 -7.20 -9.35
N TYR A 74 -12.17 -6.75 -8.91
CA TYR A 74 -12.47 -5.37 -8.54
C TYR A 74 -12.85 -5.31 -7.06
N PHE A 75 -12.15 -4.46 -6.29
CA PHE A 75 -12.34 -4.35 -4.84
C PHE A 75 -13.00 -3.01 -4.52
N PHE A 76 -14.35 -3.00 -4.51
CA PHE A 76 -15.15 -1.81 -4.17
C PHE A 76 -15.32 -1.71 -2.67
N GLU A 77 -15.26 -0.48 -2.15
CA GLU A 77 -15.35 -0.18 -0.72
C GLU A 77 -16.31 0.97 -0.44
N ASP A 78 -16.99 0.87 0.69
CA ASP A 78 -17.60 2.02 1.37
C ASP A 78 -16.81 2.28 2.64
N ILE A 79 -15.86 3.19 2.57
CA ILE A 79 -14.99 3.55 3.70
C ILE A 79 -15.80 4.06 4.90
N LEU A 80 -16.95 4.69 4.68
CA LEU A 80 -17.75 5.29 5.75
C LEU A 80 -18.59 4.26 6.50
N THR A 81 -19.16 3.29 5.79
CA THR A 81 -20.05 2.28 6.36
C THR A 81 -19.38 0.92 6.54
N LYS A 82 -18.11 0.79 6.11
CA LYS A 82 -17.27 -0.41 6.23
C LYS A 82 -17.87 -1.62 5.50
N ARG A 83 -18.46 -1.41 4.33
CA ARG A 83 -19.00 -2.46 3.47
C ARG A 83 -18.24 -2.51 2.18
N ASN A 84 -17.99 -3.73 1.75
CA ASN A 84 -17.08 -3.95 0.65
C ASN A 84 -17.66 -5.00 -0.29
N CYS A 85 -17.32 -4.89 -1.57
CA CYS A 85 -17.69 -5.85 -2.60
C CYS A 85 -16.47 -6.29 -3.38
N TRP A 86 -16.22 -7.58 -3.39
CA TRP A 86 -15.22 -8.20 -4.24
C TRP A 86 -15.93 -8.76 -5.48
N LEU A 87 -15.87 -8.02 -6.56
CA LEU A 87 -16.50 -8.35 -7.83
C LEU A 87 -15.49 -9.02 -8.75
N LYS A 88 -15.87 -10.16 -9.31
CA LYS A 88 -15.07 -10.93 -10.26
C LYS A 88 -15.76 -11.01 -11.61
N CYS A 89 -14.98 -11.10 -12.69
CA CYS A 89 -15.48 -11.47 -14.01
C CYS A 89 -14.38 -12.09 -14.85
N ASP A 90 -14.75 -13.02 -15.74
CA ASP A 90 -13.81 -13.65 -16.66
C ASP A 90 -13.79 -12.93 -18.01
N ILE A 91 -12.60 -12.82 -18.60
CA ILE A 91 -12.40 -12.33 -19.96
C ILE A 91 -11.54 -13.32 -20.76
N PRO A 92 -11.67 -13.32 -22.11
CA PRO A 92 -10.83 -14.16 -22.95
C PRO A 92 -9.35 -13.85 -22.79
N ARG A 93 -8.52 -14.88 -22.84
CA ARG A 93 -7.07 -14.72 -22.70
C ARG A 93 -6.38 -14.26 -23.99
N GLU A 94 -6.97 -14.48 -25.15
CA GLU A 94 -6.42 -14.11 -26.45
C GLU A 94 -6.26 -12.59 -26.54
N ILE A 95 -5.05 -12.11 -26.90
CA ILE A 95 -4.68 -10.68 -26.87
C ILE A 95 -5.63 -9.82 -27.72
N GLU A 96 -6.10 -10.35 -28.85
CA GLU A 96 -7.01 -9.64 -29.76
C GLU A 96 -8.39 -9.37 -29.14
N ASN A 97 -8.87 -10.27 -28.27
CA ASN A 97 -10.18 -10.25 -27.63
C ASN A 97 -10.09 -9.89 -26.14
N CYS A 98 -8.89 -9.61 -25.62
CA CYS A 98 -8.63 -9.34 -24.21
C CYS A 98 -8.96 -7.88 -23.89
N SER A 99 -10.25 -7.60 -23.73
CA SER A 99 -10.73 -6.24 -23.44
C SER A 99 -11.92 -6.27 -22.48
N ILE A 100 -12.09 -5.15 -21.75
CA ILE A 100 -13.19 -4.92 -20.81
C ILE A 100 -13.49 -3.42 -20.76
N ASP A 101 -14.69 -3.04 -20.38
CA ASP A 101 -15.02 -1.63 -20.21
C ASP A 101 -14.31 -1.01 -19.00
N SER A 102 -13.79 0.21 -19.17
CA SER A 102 -13.16 0.96 -18.10
C SER A 102 -14.18 1.47 -17.09
N ILE A 103 -13.89 1.32 -15.81
CA ILE A 103 -14.67 1.96 -14.74
C ILE A 103 -14.08 3.30 -14.30
N THR A 104 -12.93 3.73 -14.83
CA THR A 104 -12.29 5.02 -14.52
C THR A 104 -13.22 6.23 -14.65
N PRO A 105 -14.13 6.31 -15.65
CA PRO A 105 -15.08 7.42 -15.72
C PRO A 105 -16.07 7.53 -14.55
N LEU A 106 -16.27 6.44 -13.81
CA LEU A 106 -17.08 6.39 -12.59
C LEU A 106 -16.23 6.50 -11.33
N PHE A 107 -15.04 5.90 -11.33
CA PHE A 107 -14.14 5.80 -10.19
C PHE A 107 -12.76 6.33 -10.57
N ALA A 108 -12.46 7.58 -10.23
CA ALA A 108 -11.16 8.19 -10.54
C ALA A 108 -9.97 7.39 -9.98
N GLY A 109 -10.13 6.76 -8.82
CA GLY A 109 -9.12 5.88 -8.23
C GLY A 109 -8.80 4.62 -9.04
N ALA A 110 -9.61 4.24 -10.04
CA ALA A 110 -9.33 3.09 -10.90
C ALA A 110 -8.25 3.36 -11.97
N ASP A 111 -8.02 4.63 -12.34
CA ASP A 111 -7.15 5.04 -13.45
C ASP A 111 -5.83 4.26 -13.47
N TRP A 112 -4.99 4.45 -12.49
CA TRP A 112 -3.66 3.82 -12.46
C TRP A 112 -3.73 2.31 -12.27
N HIS A 113 -4.75 1.79 -11.59
CA HIS A 113 -4.93 0.34 -11.43
C HIS A 113 -5.29 -0.34 -12.76
N GLU A 114 -6.12 0.28 -13.59
CA GLU A 114 -6.42 -0.23 -14.92
C GLU A 114 -5.19 -0.15 -15.83
N ARG A 115 -4.42 0.94 -15.78
CA ARG A 115 -3.14 1.09 -16.49
C ARG A 115 -2.10 0.07 -16.04
N GLU A 116 -2.02 -0.25 -14.74
CA GLU A 116 -1.17 -1.31 -14.22
C GLU A 116 -1.56 -2.67 -14.81
N VAL A 117 -2.84 -3.01 -14.79
CA VAL A 117 -3.35 -4.26 -15.35
C VAL A 117 -3.10 -4.30 -16.87
N PHE A 118 -3.27 -3.20 -17.57
CA PHE A 118 -2.92 -3.08 -18.99
C PHE A 118 -1.42 -3.36 -19.20
N SER A 119 -0.54 -2.72 -18.44
CA SER A 119 0.92 -2.89 -18.57
C SER A 119 1.39 -4.31 -18.27
N MET A 120 0.76 -4.98 -17.29
CA MET A 120 1.20 -6.30 -16.82
C MET A 120 0.59 -7.47 -17.61
N PHE A 121 -0.65 -7.33 -18.12
CA PHE A 121 -1.41 -8.41 -18.74
C PHE A 121 -1.83 -8.13 -20.19
N GLY A 122 -1.69 -6.90 -20.67
CA GLY A 122 -2.11 -6.49 -22.02
C GLY A 122 -3.63 -6.39 -22.18
N ILE A 123 -4.37 -6.20 -21.09
CA ILE A 123 -5.84 -6.08 -21.10
C ILE A 123 -6.21 -4.66 -21.53
N LYS A 124 -7.00 -4.51 -22.57
CA LYS A 124 -7.45 -3.20 -23.07
C LYS A 124 -8.71 -2.75 -22.34
N PHE A 125 -8.66 -1.56 -21.74
CA PHE A 125 -9.80 -0.95 -21.06
C PHE A 125 -10.50 0.02 -21.99
N THR A 126 -11.66 -0.38 -22.51
CA THR A 126 -12.45 0.44 -23.45
C THR A 126 -13.03 1.67 -22.75
N GLY A 127 -12.77 2.85 -23.29
CA GLY A 127 -13.25 4.11 -22.69
C GLY A 127 -12.35 4.68 -21.58
N HIS A 128 -11.19 4.08 -21.32
CA HIS A 128 -10.20 4.68 -20.41
C HIS A 128 -9.65 6.00 -20.97
N PRO A 129 -9.57 7.08 -20.16
CA PRO A 129 -9.15 8.40 -20.65
C PRO A 129 -7.69 8.47 -21.08
N ASP A 130 -6.80 7.72 -20.42
CA ASP A 130 -5.34 7.71 -20.68
C ASP A 130 -4.76 6.31 -20.42
N LEU A 131 -4.75 5.45 -21.42
CA LEU A 131 -4.27 4.06 -21.29
C LEU A 131 -2.77 3.93 -21.65
N ARG A 132 -1.94 4.91 -21.25
CA ARG A 132 -0.48 4.78 -21.37
C ARG A 132 0.05 3.72 -20.42
N PRO A 133 1.08 2.91 -20.79
CA PRO A 133 1.76 2.02 -19.86
C PRO A 133 2.26 2.76 -18.60
N ILE A 134 2.29 2.06 -17.47
CA ILE A 134 2.74 2.60 -16.19
C ILE A 134 3.60 1.57 -15.46
N ILE A 135 4.54 2.00 -14.62
CA ILE A 135 5.46 1.19 -13.81
C ILE A 135 6.55 0.51 -14.63
N VAL A 136 6.25 -0.02 -15.78
CA VAL A 136 7.20 -0.77 -16.62
C VAL A 136 8.05 0.16 -17.46
N SER A 137 9.30 -0.22 -17.71
CA SER A 137 10.20 0.44 -18.66
C SER A 137 9.76 0.19 -20.12
N GLN A 138 10.27 0.98 -21.05
CA GLN A 138 9.85 0.95 -22.47
C GLN A 138 10.02 -0.41 -23.13
N ASP A 139 11.02 -1.21 -22.72
CA ASP A 139 11.27 -2.55 -23.21
C ASP A 139 10.13 -3.55 -22.92
N PHE A 140 9.21 -3.18 -21.99
CA PHE A 140 8.01 -3.94 -21.66
C PHE A 140 6.71 -3.42 -22.31
N TYR A 141 6.72 -2.30 -23.05
CA TYR A 141 5.46 -1.67 -23.52
C TYR A 141 4.58 -2.58 -24.38
N ASP A 142 5.19 -3.44 -25.18
CA ASP A 142 4.48 -4.45 -26.02
C ASP A 142 4.49 -5.85 -25.39
N LYS A 143 4.81 -5.95 -24.11
CA LYS A 143 4.95 -7.21 -23.38
C LYS A 143 3.84 -7.39 -22.34
N THR A 144 3.72 -8.61 -21.86
CA THR A 144 2.73 -8.97 -20.83
C THR A 144 3.40 -9.75 -19.70
N PRO A 145 4.26 -9.09 -18.88
CA PRO A 145 5.20 -9.77 -18.00
C PRO A 145 4.54 -10.64 -16.91
N PHE A 146 3.27 -10.39 -16.56
CA PHE A 146 2.58 -11.19 -15.54
C PHE A 146 1.69 -12.29 -16.13
N ARG A 147 1.64 -12.46 -17.44
CA ARG A 147 1.06 -13.67 -18.03
C ARG A 147 1.94 -14.89 -17.74
N LYS A 148 1.30 -16.03 -17.53
CA LYS A 148 1.99 -17.27 -17.10
C LYS A 148 2.92 -17.88 -18.15
N ASP A 149 2.73 -17.54 -19.41
CA ASP A 149 3.54 -17.96 -20.57
C ASP A 149 4.58 -16.94 -21.00
N PHE A 150 4.75 -15.83 -20.26
CA PHE A 150 5.81 -14.86 -20.55
C PHE A 150 7.19 -15.45 -20.21
N ASP A 151 8.09 -15.41 -21.21
CA ASP A 151 9.46 -15.91 -21.08
C ASP A 151 10.39 -14.80 -20.58
N TRP A 152 10.65 -14.81 -19.26
CA TRP A 152 11.51 -13.85 -18.59
C TRP A 152 12.98 -14.01 -19.00
N ASP A 153 13.46 -15.26 -19.20
CA ASP A 153 14.86 -15.53 -19.51
C ASP A 153 15.20 -15.03 -20.92
N ALA A 154 14.33 -15.31 -21.90
CA ALA A 154 14.48 -14.78 -23.27
C ALA A 154 14.38 -13.25 -23.32
N HIS A 155 13.57 -12.64 -22.46
CA HIS A 155 13.47 -11.18 -22.36
C HIS A 155 14.75 -10.56 -21.79
N GLU A 156 15.31 -11.13 -20.72
CA GLU A 156 16.58 -10.69 -20.12
C GLU A 156 17.75 -10.80 -21.10
N GLU A 157 17.87 -11.91 -21.82
CA GLU A 157 18.88 -12.09 -22.86
C GLU A 157 18.77 -11.01 -23.96
N ASN A 158 17.55 -10.70 -24.40
CA ASN A 158 17.29 -9.66 -25.40
C ASN A 158 17.68 -8.26 -24.90
N ILE A 159 17.39 -7.92 -23.64
CA ILE A 159 17.79 -6.63 -23.05
C ILE A 159 19.32 -6.51 -23.03
N VAL A 160 20.02 -7.54 -22.57
CA VAL A 160 21.49 -7.53 -22.50
C VAL A 160 22.12 -7.34 -23.88
N GLU A 161 21.60 -8.03 -24.91
CA GLU A 161 22.07 -7.91 -26.28
C GLU A 161 21.80 -6.53 -26.91
N ASN A 162 20.69 -5.87 -26.53
CA ASN A 162 20.24 -4.62 -27.12
C ASN A 162 20.42 -3.39 -26.19
N MET A 163 21.19 -3.52 -25.10
CA MET A 163 21.33 -2.49 -24.09
C MET A 163 21.78 -1.12 -24.66
N ASN A 164 22.65 -1.12 -25.67
CA ASN A 164 23.10 0.12 -26.32
C ASN A 164 21.97 0.79 -27.13
N MET A 165 21.16 0.03 -27.86
CA MET A 165 20.01 0.55 -28.60
C MET A 165 18.94 1.12 -27.67
N ILE A 166 18.71 0.47 -26.55
CA ILE A 166 17.77 0.93 -25.51
C ILE A 166 18.27 2.25 -24.92
N ALA A 167 19.57 2.36 -24.59
CA ALA A 167 20.18 3.60 -24.09
C ALA A 167 20.09 4.73 -25.12
N GLU A 168 20.31 4.46 -26.42
CA GLU A 168 20.17 5.43 -27.50
C GLU A 168 18.70 5.88 -27.71
N SER A 169 17.73 4.98 -27.54
CA SER A 169 16.32 5.35 -27.65
C SER A 169 15.88 6.31 -26.54
N PHE A 170 16.36 6.11 -25.33
CA PHE A 170 16.12 7.04 -24.20
C PHE A 170 16.74 8.41 -24.47
N ALA A 171 17.99 8.44 -24.96
CA ALA A 171 18.66 9.71 -25.28
C ALA A 171 17.94 10.48 -26.39
N ASN A 172 17.44 9.80 -27.43
CA ASN A 172 16.69 10.41 -28.53
C ASN A 172 15.33 10.96 -28.07
N GLU A 173 14.64 10.28 -27.15
CA GLU A 173 13.39 10.76 -26.57
C GLU A 173 13.58 12.02 -25.73
N GLU A 174 14.69 12.10 -24.97
CA GLU A 174 15.07 13.30 -24.25
C GLU A 174 15.36 14.47 -25.21
N GLU A 175 16.12 14.24 -26.31
CA GLU A 175 16.36 15.24 -27.33
C GLU A 175 15.08 15.70 -28.07
N GLU A 176 14.13 14.79 -28.36
CA GLU A 176 12.86 15.17 -28.97
C GLU A 176 11.98 15.98 -28.03
N ASN A 177 12.01 15.67 -26.73
CA ASN A 177 11.31 16.44 -25.72
C ASN A 177 11.94 17.82 -25.49
N GLU A 178 13.27 17.93 -25.49
CA GLU A 178 13.97 19.22 -25.45
C GLU A 178 13.72 20.07 -26.70
N LYS A 179 13.63 19.49 -27.89
CA LYS A 179 13.29 20.19 -29.15
C LYS A 179 11.85 20.70 -29.21
N LYS A 180 10.94 20.10 -28.42
CA LYS A 180 9.55 20.58 -28.26
C LYS A 180 9.45 21.75 -27.26
N LEU A 181 10.51 22.06 -26.51
CA LEU A 181 10.59 23.25 -25.69
C LEU A 181 10.65 24.47 -26.62
N ASP A 182 9.60 25.29 -26.60
CA ASP A 182 9.64 26.59 -27.29
C ASP A 182 10.63 27.51 -26.54
N PRO A 183 11.79 27.86 -27.11
CA PRO A 183 12.77 28.71 -26.45
C PRO A 183 12.25 30.13 -26.17
N HIS A 184 11.06 30.48 -26.68
CA HIS A 184 10.35 31.73 -26.44
C HIS A 184 8.97 31.51 -25.83
N GLY A 185 8.60 30.25 -25.53
CA GLY A 185 7.35 29.88 -24.87
C GLY A 185 7.35 30.15 -23.37
N SER A 186 6.16 30.32 -22.82
CA SER A 186 5.97 30.49 -21.38
C SER A 186 6.21 29.20 -20.60
N ASP A 187 6.15 28.02 -21.26
CA ASP A 187 6.15 26.72 -20.63
C ASP A 187 7.54 26.08 -20.67
N THR A 188 8.08 25.80 -19.49
CA THR A 188 9.34 25.05 -19.32
C THR A 188 9.02 23.69 -18.73
N ILE A 189 9.63 22.62 -19.24
CA ILE A 189 9.53 21.28 -18.63
C ILE A 189 10.78 21.04 -17.79
N LEU A 190 10.58 20.83 -16.50
CA LEU A 190 11.64 20.49 -15.55
C LEU A 190 11.50 19.04 -15.11
N ASN A 191 12.60 18.29 -15.13
CA ASN A 191 12.66 16.95 -14.55
C ASN A 191 13.06 17.05 -13.07
N TRP A 192 12.12 16.80 -12.18
CA TRP A 192 12.38 16.70 -10.76
C TRP A 192 12.55 15.21 -10.36
N GLY A 193 13.78 14.80 -10.09
CA GLY A 193 14.17 13.40 -9.94
C GLY A 193 14.67 12.78 -11.27
N PRO A 194 14.98 11.46 -11.31
CA PRO A 194 14.83 10.44 -10.24
C PRO A 194 15.95 10.45 -9.18
N THR A 195 16.93 11.32 -9.26
CA THR A 195 18.07 11.37 -8.33
C THR A 195 17.96 12.48 -7.29
N HIS A 196 16.81 13.15 -7.21
CA HIS A 196 16.58 14.22 -6.24
C HIS A 196 16.49 13.66 -4.82
N PRO A 197 17.22 14.20 -3.81
CA PRO A 197 17.29 13.65 -2.46
C PRO A 197 15.94 13.56 -1.74
N ALA A 198 14.99 14.44 -2.07
CA ALA A 198 13.66 14.46 -1.44
C ALA A 198 12.64 13.58 -2.13
N SER A 199 12.86 13.18 -3.40
CA SER A 199 11.91 12.35 -4.16
C SER A 199 12.18 10.86 -3.99
N GLY A 200 13.44 10.46 -3.76
CA GLY A 200 13.85 9.10 -4.05
C GLY A 200 13.77 8.81 -5.56
N PRO A 201 13.76 7.55 -6.00
CA PRO A 201 13.79 7.19 -7.41
C PRO A 201 12.40 7.30 -8.08
N ILE A 202 11.90 8.52 -8.23
CA ILE A 202 10.71 8.89 -9.01
C ILE A 202 11.04 10.12 -9.85
N ARG A 203 10.57 10.21 -11.06
CA ARG A 203 10.68 11.39 -11.91
C ARG A 203 9.31 12.10 -11.99
N LEU A 204 9.30 13.40 -11.70
CA LEU A 204 8.16 14.25 -11.97
C LEU A 204 8.51 15.15 -13.15
N LYS A 205 7.78 15.03 -14.25
CA LYS A 205 7.87 15.98 -15.35
C LYS A 205 7.00 17.17 -15.00
N VAL A 206 7.63 18.29 -14.63
CA VAL A 206 6.96 19.50 -14.15
C VAL A 206 6.88 20.51 -15.28
N HIS A 207 5.67 20.80 -15.72
CA HIS A 207 5.40 21.91 -16.63
C HIS A 207 5.23 23.19 -15.81
N CYS A 208 6.04 24.22 -16.08
CA CYS A 208 5.99 25.44 -15.29
C CYS A 208 6.17 26.71 -16.15
N ASP A 209 5.56 27.80 -15.67
CA ASP A 209 5.79 29.16 -16.16
C ASP A 209 6.52 29.95 -15.07
N GLY A 210 7.81 30.14 -15.25
CA GLY A 210 8.69 30.68 -14.20
C GLY A 210 8.75 29.78 -12.97
N GLU A 211 8.24 30.22 -11.83
CA GLU A 211 8.16 29.45 -10.59
C GLU A 211 6.81 28.74 -10.40
N ASP A 212 5.80 29.08 -11.21
CA ASP A 212 4.46 28.55 -11.07
C ASP A 212 4.34 27.20 -11.78
N VAL A 213 3.81 26.21 -11.09
CA VAL A 213 3.56 24.85 -11.62
C VAL A 213 2.24 24.85 -12.39
N ILE A 214 2.26 24.51 -13.67
CA ILE A 214 1.07 24.36 -14.50
C ILE A 214 0.49 22.96 -14.36
N SER A 215 1.34 21.94 -14.49
CA SER A 215 0.96 20.54 -14.34
C SER A 215 2.16 19.66 -14.00
N ILE A 216 1.88 18.48 -13.45
CA ILE A 216 2.87 17.46 -13.15
C ILE A 216 2.44 16.12 -13.72
N ASP A 217 3.33 15.47 -14.47
CA ASP A 217 3.16 14.10 -14.95
C ASP A 217 4.14 13.19 -14.20
N PRO A 218 3.66 12.40 -13.22
CA PRO A 218 4.52 11.48 -12.46
C PRO A 218 4.93 10.30 -13.34
N ASP A 219 6.24 10.07 -13.43
CA ASP A 219 6.84 8.94 -14.11
C ASP A 219 7.43 8.00 -13.06
N ILE A 220 6.83 6.82 -12.93
CA ILE A 220 7.09 5.81 -11.90
C ILE A 220 7.64 4.53 -12.53
N GLY A 221 8.13 3.59 -11.71
CA GLY A 221 8.69 2.32 -12.18
C GLY A 221 10.21 2.21 -12.03
N PHE A 222 10.90 3.26 -11.55
CA PHE A 222 12.36 3.25 -11.39
C PHE A 222 12.88 2.23 -10.37
N VAL A 223 12.01 1.74 -9.48
CA VAL A 223 12.31 0.66 -8.53
C VAL A 223 11.39 -0.54 -8.71
N TRP A 224 10.84 -0.71 -9.91
CA TRP A 224 10.08 -1.90 -10.23
C TRP A 224 10.97 -3.16 -10.21
N ARG A 225 10.58 -4.13 -9.40
CA ARG A 225 11.36 -5.35 -9.13
C ARG A 225 10.56 -6.60 -9.47
N ALA A 226 9.38 -6.45 -10.04
CA ALA A 226 8.43 -7.53 -10.34
C ALA A 226 8.17 -8.44 -9.13
N LEU A 227 8.01 -7.85 -7.91
CA LEU A 227 7.89 -8.61 -6.66
C LEU A 227 6.72 -9.61 -6.71
N GLU A 228 5.60 -9.23 -7.33
CA GLU A 228 4.43 -10.09 -7.50
C GLU A 228 4.76 -11.34 -8.35
N HIS A 229 5.68 -11.24 -9.31
CA HIS A 229 6.20 -12.38 -10.05
C HIS A 229 7.20 -13.18 -9.22
N LEU A 230 8.16 -12.53 -8.57
CA LEU A 230 9.19 -13.19 -7.76
C LEU A 230 8.60 -14.07 -6.66
N VAL A 231 7.52 -13.61 -6.02
CA VAL A 231 6.78 -14.38 -5.00
C VAL A 231 6.27 -15.71 -5.57
N THR A 232 5.84 -15.76 -6.83
CA THR A 232 5.34 -17.02 -7.45
C THR A 232 6.44 -18.04 -7.72
N LYS A 233 7.71 -17.62 -7.73
CA LYS A 233 8.88 -18.48 -7.94
C LYS A 233 9.47 -19.04 -6.64
N LYS A 234 8.94 -18.65 -5.49
CA LYS A 234 9.41 -19.06 -4.16
C LYS A 234 8.33 -19.85 -3.44
N ASP A 235 8.73 -20.75 -2.53
CA ASP A 235 7.79 -21.35 -1.61
C ASP A 235 7.19 -20.30 -0.67
N PHE A 236 6.12 -20.66 0.10
CA PHE A 236 5.40 -19.71 0.94
C PHE A 236 6.27 -19.05 2.01
N ILE A 237 7.33 -19.70 2.50
CA ILE A 237 8.27 -19.12 3.46
C ILE A 237 9.30 -18.25 2.72
N GLY A 238 9.86 -18.74 1.64
CA GLY A 238 10.84 -18.00 0.83
C GLY A 238 10.27 -16.72 0.19
N ALA A 239 8.96 -16.68 -0.07
CA ALA A 239 8.25 -15.51 -0.56
C ALA A 239 8.28 -14.32 0.41
N ILE A 240 8.41 -14.57 1.72
CA ILE A 240 8.50 -13.53 2.77
C ILE A 240 9.65 -12.56 2.47
N VAL A 241 10.77 -13.06 1.96
CA VAL A 241 11.94 -12.23 1.61
C VAL A 241 11.61 -11.18 0.54
N ALA A 242 10.73 -11.50 -0.40
CA ALA A 242 10.26 -10.53 -1.39
C ALA A 242 9.21 -9.58 -0.81
N VAL A 243 8.27 -10.13 -0.03
CA VAL A 243 7.18 -9.36 0.59
C VAL A 243 7.69 -8.33 1.59
N GLU A 244 8.67 -8.68 2.45
CA GLU A 244 9.24 -7.72 3.40
C GLU A 244 9.95 -6.53 2.72
N ARG A 245 10.38 -6.70 1.47
CA ARG A 245 11.03 -5.66 0.67
C ARG A 245 10.06 -4.78 -0.11
N LEU A 246 8.77 -5.03 0.01
CA LEU A 246 7.75 -4.16 -0.58
C LEU A 246 7.88 -2.74 -0.02
N CYS A 247 7.96 -2.61 1.30
CA CYS A 247 8.32 -1.37 1.98
C CYS A 247 9.34 -1.66 3.08
N PHE A 248 10.59 -1.33 2.85
CA PHE A 248 11.65 -1.61 3.84
C PHE A 248 11.53 -0.78 5.14
N MET A 249 10.74 0.29 5.13
CA MET A 249 10.47 1.10 6.33
C MET A 249 9.40 0.49 7.23
N ASP A 250 8.43 -0.24 6.65
CA ASP A 250 7.35 -0.92 7.37
C ASP A 250 7.24 -2.38 6.89
N ASN A 251 8.36 -3.08 6.97
CA ASN A 251 8.51 -4.44 6.46
C ASN A 251 7.69 -5.46 7.25
N ILE A 252 7.51 -5.25 8.56
CA ILE A 252 6.82 -6.20 9.44
C ILE A 252 5.33 -6.30 9.09
N ASN A 253 4.66 -5.17 8.93
CA ASN A 253 3.24 -5.18 8.56
C ASN A 253 3.01 -5.74 7.15
N SER A 254 4.01 -5.63 6.23
CA SER A 254 3.99 -6.33 4.94
C SER A 254 3.91 -7.84 5.12
N MET A 255 4.78 -8.37 5.97
CA MET A 255 4.81 -9.82 6.27
C MET A 255 3.53 -10.28 6.97
N VAL A 256 2.98 -9.48 7.91
CA VAL A 256 1.72 -9.82 8.59
C VAL A 256 0.60 -10.00 7.58
N GLY A 257 0.42 -9.07 6.63
CA GLY A 257 -0.60 -9.18 5.60
C GLY A 257 -0.47 -10.44 4.75
N TYR A 258 0.74 -10.75 4.28
CA TYR A 258 1.00 -11.95 3.51
C TYR A 258 0.73 -13.23 4.32
N CYS A 259 1.24 -13.30 5.56
CA CYS A 259 1.10 -14.48 6.40
C CYS A 259 -0.36 -14.76 6.74
N GLN A 260 -1.18 -13.72 6.99
CA GLN A 260 -2.62 -13.88 7.23
C GLN A 260 -3.33 -14.51 6.03
N ALA A 261 -3.02 -14.08 4.79
CA ALA A 261 -3.61 -14.68 3.61
C ALA A 261 -3.21 -16.16 3.43
N VAL A 262 -1.96 -16.50 3.73
CA VAL A 262 -1.47 -17.89 3.72
C VAL A 262 -2.15 -18.72 4.79
N GLU A 263 -2.27 -18.21 6.01
CA GLU A 263 -2.89 -18.88 7.16
C GLU A 263 -4.39 -19.14 6.92
N GLU A 264 -5.09 -18.20 6.30
CA GLU A 264 -6.50 -18.34 5.94
C GLU A 264 -6.71 -19.49 4.96
N ILE A 265 -5.92 -19.55 3.87
CA ILE A 265 -6.02 -20.66 2.90
C ILE A 265 -5.60 -22.00 3.54
N ALA A 266 -4.61 -21.97 4.43
CA ALA A 266 -4.14 -23.15 5.16
C ALA A 266 -5.15 -23.64 6.22
N GLY A 267 -6.11 -22.80 6.63
CA GLY A 267 -7.03 -23.09 7.73
C GLY A 267 -6.31 -23.19 9.08
N VAL A 268 -5.25 -22.39 9.28
CA VAL A 268 -4.42 -22.41 10.49
C VAL A 268 -4.69 -21.18 11.34
N GLU A 269 -4.99 -21.38 12.62
CA GLU A 269 -5.07 -20.31 13.60
C GLU A 269 -3.76 -20.22 14.38
N ILE A 270 -3.21 -19.00 14.50
CA ILE A 270 -1.99 -18.74 15.28
C ILE A 270 -2.30 -18.62 16.77
N THR A 271 -1.27 -18.81 17.61
CA THR A 271 -1.39 -18.68 19.06
C THR A 271 -1.70 -17.24 19.48
N ASP A 272 -2.33 -17.06 20.64
CA ASP A 272 -2.58 -15.73 21.18
C ASP A 272 -1.28 -14.99 21.48
N PHE A 273 -0.24 -15.67 21.96
CA PHE A 273 1.09 -15.09 22.11
C PHE A 273 1.60 -14.50 20.78
N ALA A 274 1.52 -15.25 19.68
CA ALA A 274 1.95 -14.78 18.37
C ALA A 274 1.10 -13.60 17.86
N LYS A 275 -0.23 -13.58 18.16
CA LYS A 275 -1.10 -12.44 17.82
C LYS A 275 -0.62 -11.15 18.50
N TYR A 276 -0.35 -11.18 19.80
CA TYR A 276 0.15 -10.02 20.54
C TYR A 276 1.56 -9.61 20.10
N MET A 277 2.44 -10.57 19.83
CA MET A 277 3.78 -10.27 19.30
C MET A 277 3.73 -9.60 17.92
N ARG A 278 2.83 -10.01 17.03
CA ARG A 278 2.62 -9.32 15.74
C ARG A 278 2.20 -7.88 15.94
N VAL A 279 1.35 -7.59 16.94
CA VAL A 279 0.98 -6.20 17.27
C VAL A 279 2.20 -5.42 17.75
N VAL A 280 2.96 -5.94 18.71
CA VAL A 280 4.17 -5.24 19.23
C VAL A 280 5.15 -4.94 18.10
N LEU A 281 5.51 -5.94 17.31
CA LEU A 281 6.47 -5.80 16.21
C LEU A 281 5.97 -4.86 15.12
N GLY A 282 4.68 -4.98 14.76
CA GLY A 282 4.04 -4.12 13.75
C GLY A 282 4.00 -2.66 14.17
N GLU A 283 3.68 -2.36 15.44
CA GLU A 283 3.65 -0.98 15.93
C GLU A 283 5.06 -0.40 16.12
N VAL A 284 6.06 -1.21 16.47
CA VAL A 284 7.48 -0.77 16.49
C VAL A 284 7.95 -0.43 15.07
N ALA A 285 7.60 -1.21 14.06
CA ALA A 285 7.91 -0.91 12.66
C ALA A 285 7.19 0.36 12.19
N ARG A 286 5.91 0.55 12.58
CA ARG A 286 5.13 1.77 12.32
C ARG A 286 5.81 3.00 12.90
N LEU A 287 6.23 2.97 14.17
CA LEU A 287 6.98 4.05 14.81
C LEU A 287 8.26 4.40 14.05
N SER A 288 9.06 3.37 13.72
CA SER A 288 10.29 3.55 12.93
C SER A 288 10.00 4.18 11.57
N SER A 289 8.91 3.77 10.91
CA SER A 289 8.48 4.32 9.63
C SER A 289 8.01 5.77 9.75
N HIS A 290 7.20 6.10 10.74
CA HIS A 290 6.71 7.45 10.99
C HIS A 290 7.86 8.43 11.27
N MET A 291 8.84 8.04 12.08
CA MET A 291 10.03 8.86 12.36
C MET A 291 10.83 9.13 11.09
N MET A 292 10.98 8.13 10.21
CA MET A 292 11.66 8.30 8.93
C MET A 292 10.88 9.22 7.98
N GLY A 293 9.56 9.08 7.90
CA GLY A 293 8.69 9.94 7.07
C GLY A 293 8.75 11.40 7.51
N MET A 294 8.67 11.65 8.82
CA MET A 294 8.87 12.99 9.38
C MET A 294 10.27 13.54 9.08
N ALA A 295 11.31 12.72 9.24
CA ALA A 295 12.68 13.13 8.93
C ALA A 295 12.81 13.57 7.47
N GLY A 296 12.24 12.82 6.52
CA GLY A 296 12.20 13.16 5.10
C GLY A 296 11.51 14.50 4.82
N PHE A 297 10.37 14.74 5.43
CA PHE A 297 9.64 16.00 5.29
C PHE A 297 10.43 17.21 5.82
N TYR A 298 11.00 17.10 7.02
CA TYR A 298 11.80 18.19 7.58
C TYR A 298 13.08 18.44 6.81
N ASN A 299 13.67 17.39 6.22
CA ASN A 299 14.79 17.55 5.28
C ASN A 299 14.39 18.39 4.07
N ALA A 300 13.20 18.12 3.49
CA ALA A 300 12.65 18.90 2.38
C ALA A 300 12.40 20.38 2.74
N MET A 301 12.11 20.67 4.01
CA MET A 301 11.99 22.04 4.53
C MET A 301 13.34 22.73 4.81
N GLY A 302 14.47 22.04 4.67
CA GLY A 302 15.80 22.53 5.05
C GLY A 302 16.06 22.50 6.56
N LEU A 303 15.24 21.83 7.35
CA LEU A 303 15.37 21.72 8.81
C LEU A 303 16.16 20.47 9.22
N HIS A 304 17.43 20.38 8.78
CA HIS A 304 18.26 19.17 8.95
C HIS A 304 18.46 18.74 10.41
N THR A 305 18.55 19.69 11.36
CA THR A 305 18.66 19.36 12.79
C THR A 305 17.45 18.56 13.27
N VAL A 306 16.26 18.95 12.83
CA VAL A 306 15.00 18.28 13.16
C VAL A 306 14.95 16.88 12.55
N MET A 307 15.43 16.73 11.30
CA MET A 307 15.62 15.43 10.66
C MET A 307 16.51 14.53 11.51
N MET A 308 17.69 15.02 11.95
CA MET A 308 18.64 14.24 12.74
C MET A 308 18.06 13.76 14.07
N TRP A 309 17.25 14.59 14.74
CA TRP A 309 16.60 14.20 16.00
C TRP A 309 15.56 13.08 15.80
N ASN A 310 14.80 13.11 14.71
CA ASN A 310 13.91 12.00 14.37
C ASN A 310 14.67 10.70 14.14
N MET A 311 15.83 10.79 13.45
CA MET A 311 16.66 9.62 13.20
C MET A 311 17.26 9.05 14.49
N ASP A 312 17.70 9.91 15.42
CA ASP A 312 18.21 9.48 16.72
C ASP A 312 17.15 8.74 17.55
N MET A 313 15.92 9.25 17.58
CA MET A 313 14.82 8.54 18.27
C MET A 313 14.46 7.20 17.61
N ARG A 314 14.52 7.13 16.30
CA ARG A 314 14.26 5.90 15.56
C ARG A 314 15.22 4.78 15.98
N GLU A 315 16.48 5.09 16.29
CA GLU A 315 17.51 4.13 16.68
C GLU A 315 17.07 3.26 17.86
N PHE A 316 16.38 3.80 18.86
CA PHE A 316 15.95 3.03 20.03
C PHE A 316 15.00 1.88 19.69
N PHE A 317 14.15 2.07 18.67
CA PHE A 317 13.24 1.03 18.20
C PHE A 317 13.94 0.05 17.26
N LEU A 318 14.91 0.53 16.47
CA LEU A 318 15.74 -0.35 15.65
C LEU A 318 16.64 -1.27 16.49
N ASP A 319 17.18 -0.78 17.62
CA ASP A 319 17.96 -1.60 18.56
C ASP A 319 17.12 -2.75 19.11
N PHE A 320 15.84 -2.49 19.45
CA PHE A 320 14.92 -3.56 19.85
C PHE A 320 14.68 -4.58 18.72
N LEU A 321 14.45 -4.11 17.47
CA LEU A 321 14.25 -5.01 16.33
C LEU A 321 15.50 -5.87 16.06
N GLU A 322 16.69 -5.28 16.19
CA GLU A 322 17.97 -5.99 16.06
C GLU A 322 18.14 -7.04 17.14
N SER A 323 17.85 -6.69 18.41
CA SER A 323 17.90 -7.62 19.52
C SER A 323 16.94 -8.80 19.31
N TYR A 324 15.73 -8.53 18.78
CA TYR A 324 14.70 -9.54 18.52
C TYR A 324 15.03 -10.46 17.33
N SER A 325 15.47 -9.89 16.21
CA SER A 325 15.56 -10.62 14.93
C SER A 325 16.98 -10.80 14.40
N GLY A 326 17.96 -10.10 14.98
CA GLY A 326 19.33 -10.02 14.46
C GLY A 326 19.50 -9.02 13.31
N ALA A 327 18.44 -8.30 12.91
CA ALA A 327 18.46 -7.32 11.83
C ALA A 327 17.70 -6.05 12.20
N ARG A 328 18.24 -4.90 11.83
CA ARG A 328 17.63 -3.59 12.05
C ARG A 328 16.50 -3.30 11.04
N ILE A 329 16.68 -3.78 9.82
CA ILE A 329 15.78 -3.68 8.67
C ILE A 329 15.81 -5.04 7.96
N ALA A 330 14.73 -5.42 7.29
CA ALA A 330 14.58 -6.74 6.69
C ALA A 330 14.74 -7.87 7.74
N THR A 331 13.85 -7.81 8.71
CA THR A 331 13.91 -8.62 9.94
C THR A 331 13.50 -10.06 9.75
N ALA A 332 12.73 -10.37 8.70
CA ALA A 332 12.06 -11.66 8.49
C ALA A 332 11.41 -12.21 9.78
N ALA A 333 10.83 -11.30 10.60
CA ALA A 333 10.38 -11.62 11.94
C ALA A 333 9.03 -12.36 11.99
N ILE A 334 8.25 -12.30 10.90
CA ILE A 334 6.92 -12.90 10.79
C ILE A 334 6.97 -14.04 9.77
N GLU A 335 6.41 -15.18 10.13
CA GLU A 335 6.23 -16.33 9.23
C GLU A 335 4.78 -16.85 9.30
N PRO A 336 4.30 -17.55 8.27
CA PRO A 336 3.03 -18.25 8.36
C PRO A 336 3.01 -19.20 9.56
N GLY A 337 2.01 -19.04 10.43
CA GLY A 337 1.89 -19.77 11.68
C GLY A 337 2.31 -18.99 12.93
N GLY A 338 2.83 -17.76 12.80
CA GLY A 338 3.13 -16.93 13.97
C GLY A 338 4.23 -15.90 13.78
N VAL A 339 5.17 -15.88 14.72
CA VAL A 339 6.40 -15.09 14.70
C VAL A 339 7.62 -16.01 14.69
N ARG A 340 8.65 -15.62 13.93
CA ARG A 340 9.79 -16.51 13.68
C ARG A 340 10.63 -16.81 14.91
N TYR A 341 10.70 -15.87 15.84
CA TYR A 341 11.57 -15.98 17.02
C TYR A 341 10.76 -15.93 18.31
N GLY A 342 11.19 -16.71 19.30
CA GLY A 342 10.69 -16.60 20.66
C GLY A 342 11.20 -15.34 21.36
N LEU A 343 10.48 -14.89 22.39
CA LEU A 343 10.81 -13.69 23.13
C LEU A 343 11.72 -14.01 24.32
N GLN A 344 12.88 -13.36 24.40
CA GLN A 344 13.77 -13.46 25.56
C GLN A 344 13.41 -12.39 26.61
N PRO A 345 13.61 -12.66 27.93
CA PRO A 345 13.21 -11.74 29.00
C PRO A 345 13.84 -10.33 28.90
N ASN A 346 15.10 -10.24 28.46
CA ASN A 346 15.81 -8.95 28.30
C ASN A 346 15.18 -8.05 27.22
N MET A 347 14.55 -8.63 26.19
CA MET A 347 13.97 -7.88 25.09
C MET A 347 12.80 -6.99 25.52
N LEU A 348 11.97 -7.44 26.48
CA LEU A 348 10.90 -6.60 27.06
C LEU A 348 11.45 -5.42 27.85
N MET A 349 12.62 -5.57 28.50
CA MET A 349 13.28 -4.45 29.18
C MET A 349 13.88 -3.45 28.19
N GLU A 350 14.45 -3.92 27.10
CA GLU A 350 14.95 -3.07 26.01
C GLU A 350 13.80 -2.26 25.37
N LEU A 351 12.69 -2.92 25.08
CA LEU A 351 11.48 -2.26 24.58
C LEU A 351 10.99 -1.20 25.58
N GLN A 352 10.94 -1.52 26.89
CA GLN A 352 10.55 -0.55 27.91
C GLN A 352 11.49 0.66 27.94
N SER A 353 12.81 0.43 27.80
CA SER A 353 13.77 1.53 27.73
C SER A 353 13.54 2.43 26.53
N ALA A 354 13.19 1.87 25.35
CA ALA A 354 12.85 2.65 24.17
C ALA A 354 11.59 3.50 24.39
N LEU A 355 10.53 2.92 24.97
CA LEU A 355 9.29 3.61 25.31
C LEU A 355 9.54 4.78 26.29
N ASP A 356 10.34 4.55 27.34
CA ASP A 356 10.67 5.57 28.35
C ASP A 356 11.46 6.74 27.73
N LYS A 357 12.35 6.46 26.78
CA LYS A 357 13.11 7.49 26.06
C LYS A 357 12.18 8.33 25.19
N PHE A 358 11.26 7.69 24.47
CA PHE A 358 10.24 8.42 23.68
C PHE A 358 9.39 9.34 24.57
N ASP A 359 8.86 8.80 25.68
CA ASP A 359 8.03 9.57 26.62
C ASP A 359 8.76 10.79 27.20
N LYS A 360 10.08 10.72 27.38
CA LYS A 360 10.89 11.86 27.87
C LYS A 360 11.12 12.94 26.81
N THR A 361 11.11 12.57 25.54
CA THR A 361 11.48 13.49 24.44
C THR A 361 10.29 13.98 23.62
N LYS A 362 9.13 13.32 23.71
CA LYS A 362 7.95 13.60 22.88
C LYS A 362 7.45 15.06 22.95
N ASP A 363 7.49 15.70 24.13
CA ASP A 363 7.02 17.08 24.27
C ASP A 363 7.96 18.09 23.61
N ASP A 364 9.26 17.87 23.68
CA ASP A 364 10.27 18.69 22.99
C ASP A 364 10.11 18.55 21.47
N ILE A 365 9.87 17.32 21.01
CA ILE A 365 9.62 16.98 19.60
C ILE A 365 8.35 17.67 19.13
N ARG A 366 7.25 17.55 19.87
CA ARG A 366 5.98 18.22 19.56
C ARG A 366 6.16 19.73 19.49
N ALA A 367 6.95 20.33 20.38
CA ALA A 367 7.21 21.76 20.38
C ALA A 367 8.00 22.21 19.13
N ILE A 368 9.00 21.45 18.73
CA ILE A 368 9.88 21.79 17.60
C ILE A 368 9.23 21.46 16.26
N PHE A 369 8.52 20.34 16.16
CA PHE A 369 7.95 19.88 14.90
C PHE A 369 6.62 20.53 14.59
N ILE A 370 5.67 20.45 15.50
CA ILE A 370 4.28 20.85 15.26
C ILE A 370 4.06 22.35 15.53
N LYS A 371 4.68 22.88 16.59
CA LYS A 371 4.51 24.28 16.98
C LYS A 371 5.46 25.24 16.27
N ASN A 372 6.30 24.74 15.34
CA ASN A 372 7.24 25.56 14.59
C ASN A 372 6.50 26.57 13.67
N PRO A 373 6.78 27.88 13.78
CA PRO A 373 6.15 28.90 12.94
C PRO A 373 6.38 28.71 11.44
N THR A 374 7.58 28.25 11.04
CA THR A 374 7.91 27.98 9.62
C THR A 374 7.03 26.88 9.05
N MET A 375 6.77 25.83 9.83
CA MET A 375 5.86 24.76 9.49
C MET A 375 4.46 25.30 9.19
N LYS A 376 3.91 26.11 10.11
CA LYS A 376 2.60 26.71 9.95
C LYS A 376 2.50 27.63 8.73
N LEU A 377 3.55 28.44 8.48
CA LEU A 377 3.56 29.36 7.35
C LEU A 377 3.62 28.64 6.00
N ARG A 378 4.38 27.55 5.90
CA ARG A 378 4.60 26.86 4.62
C ARG A 378 3.62 25.74 4.34
N ALA A 379 3.11 25.02 5.34
CA ALA A 379 2.38 23.77 5.14
C ALA A 379 0.87 23.84 5.49
N ALA A 380 0.42 24.87 6.22
CA ALA A 380 -0.96 24.90 6.72
C ALA A 380 -2.05 25.09 5.65
N LYS A 381 -1.69 25.63 4.49
CA LYS A 381 -2.62 25.88 3.37
C LYS A 381 -2.21 25.15 2.09
N LEU A 382 -1.20 24.30 2.17
CA LEU A 382 -0.61 23.63 1.03
C LEU A 382 -1.12 22.19 0.93
N GLY A 383 -1.41 21.75 -0.29
CA GLY A 383 -1.75 20.37 -0.61
C GLY A 383 -2.99 19.87 0.16
N ILE A 384 -4.06 20.67 0.19
CA ILE A 384 -5.31 20.32 0.90
C ILE A 384 -6.03 19.21 0.13
N ILE A 385 -6.45 18.18 0.87
CA ILE A 385 -7.26 17.07 0.37
C ILE A 385 -8.58 17.04 1.13
N THR A 386 -9.68 17.06 0.42
CA THR A 386 -11.02 17.00 0.96
C THR A 386 -11.46 15.55 1.29
N PRO A 387 -12.46 15.35 2.18
CA PRO A 387 -12.99 14.01 2.43
C PRO A 387 -13.57 13.33 1.17
N ASP A 388 -14.17 14.11 0.25
CA ASP A 388 -14.71 13.55 -1.01
C ASP A 388 -13.58 13.05 -1.92
N GLU A 389 -12.48 13.78 -2.05
CA GLU A 389 -11.30 13.34 -2.80
C GLU A 389 -10.67 12.08 -2.20
N VAL A 390 -10.69 11.93 -0.86
CA VAL A 390 -10.26 10.70 -0.20
C VAL A 390 -11.06 9.50 -0.70
N LEU A 391 -12.38 9.64 -0.82
CA LEU A 391 -13.25 8.57 -1.30
C LEU A 391 -13.06 8.30 -2.80
N ASP A 392 -13.00 9.35 -3.61
CA ASP A 392 -12.95 9.24 -5.08
C ASP A 392 -11.61 8.65 -5.57
N TYR A 393 -10.49 8.94 -4.88
CA TYR A 393 -9.16 8.43 -5.23
C TYR A 393 -8.69 7.25 -4.36
N ALA A 394 -9.55 6.73 -3.49
CA ALA A 394 -9.21 5.63 -2.58
C ALA A 394 -7.96 5.91 -1.72
N LEU A 395 -7.85 7.14 -1.21
CA LEU A 395 -6.75 7.50 -0.33
C LEU A 395 -6.97 6.90 1.06
N CYS A 396 -5.89 6.53 1.74
CA CYS A 396 -5.98 5.81 3.00
C CYS A 396 -4.93 6.28 4.01
N GLY A 397 -4.97 5.72 5.21
CA GLY A 397 -3.98 5.97 6.26
C GLY A 397 -3.92 7.42 6.71
N VAL A 398 -2.70 7.89 6.91
CA VAL A 398 -2.39 9.28 7.35
C VAL A 398 -3.08 10.33 6.48
N VAL A 399 -3.12 10.12 5.14
CA VAL A 399 -3.71 11.08 4.20
C VAL A 399 -5.22 11.19 4.41
N ALA A 400 -5.92 10.07 4.51
CA ALA A 400 -7.36 10.03 4.75
C ALA A 400 -7.73 10.61 6.13
N ARG A 401 -7.02 10.18 7.17
CA ARG A 401 -7.28 10.63 8.54
C ARG A 401 -6.96 12.11 8.77
N ALA A 402 -5.94 12.63 8.10
CA ALA A 402 -5.65 14.08 8.11
C ALA A 402 -6.79 14.91 7.49
N SER A 403 -7.56 14.34 6.57
CA SER A 403 -8.74 14.94 5.95
C SER A 403 -10.04 14.71 6.73
N GLY A 404 -9.96 14.12 7.92
CA GLY A 404 -11.12 13.89 8.81
C GLY A 404 -11.88 12.59 8.55
N VAL A 405 -11.43 11.75 7.64
CA VAL A 405 -12.06 10.45 7.36
C VAL A 405 -11.64 9.43 8.42
N LYS A 406 -12.62 8.81 9.07
CA LYS A 406 -12.41 7.78 10.08
C LYS A 406 -12.28 6.42 9.40
N ALA A 407 -11.04 6.07 9.04
CA ALA A 407 -10.68 4.79 8.42
C ALA A 407 -9.37 4.29 9.00
N ASP A 408 -9.40 3.12 9.62
CA ASP A 408 -8.22 2.43 10.18
C ASP A 408 -8.52 0.94 10.25
N ILE A 409 -7.79 0.14 9.49
CA ILE A 409 -8.04 -1.31 9.40
C ILE A 409 -7.88 -2.01 10.74
N ARG A 410 -7.05 -1.50 11.65
CA ARG A 410 -6.89 -2.03 13.00
C ARG A 410 -8.17 -1.95 13.82
N ILE A 411 -9.05 -0.97 13.51
CA ILE A 411 -10.35 -0.76 14.16
C ILE A 411 -11.48 -1.37 13.31
N ASP A 412 -11.44 -1.16 11.99
CA ASP A 412 -12.52 -1.49 11.06
C ASP A 412 -12.62 -3.00 10.77
N GLU A 413 -11.47 -3.65 10.57
CA GLU A 413 -11.32 -5.11 10.37
C GLU A 413 -10.19 -5.64 11.26
N PRO A 414 -10.37 -5.70 12.59
CA PRO A 414 -9.30 -6.04 13.52
C PRO A 414 -8.65 -7.37 13.18
N TYR A 415 -7.34 -7.36 13.09
CA TYR A 415 -6.50 -8.52 12.86
C TYR A 415 -5.51 -8.72 14.00
N ALA A 416 -4.81 -9.87 14.05
CA ALA A 416 -3.94 -10.24 15.15
C ALA A 416 -4.65 -10.05 16.51
N ALA A 417 -4.09 -9.28 17.44
CA ALA A 417 -4.70 -8.98 18.73
C ALA A 417 -5.31 -7.56 18.83
N TYR A 418 -5.51 -6.84 17.69
CA TYR A 418 -6.03 -5.46 17.76
C TYR A 418 -7.45 -5.37 18.31
N ALA A 419 -8.26 -6.42 18.19
CA ALA A 419 -9.61 -6.46 18.79
C ALA A 419 -9.61 -6.35 20.32
N ASP A 420 -8.52 -6.74 20.97
CA ASP A 420 -8.36 -6.74 22.43
C ASP A 420 -7.70 -5.46 22.94
N ILE A 421 -7.24 -4.59 22.04
CA ILE A 421 -6.51 -3.36 22.35
C ILE A 421 -7.44 -2.16 22.26
N LYS A 422 -7.46 -1.36 23.30
CA LYS A 422 -8.25 -0.15 23.31
C LYS A 422 -7.55 0.94 22.51
N MET A 423 -8.18 1.36 21.43
CA MET A 423 -7.73 2.45 20.57
C MET A 423 -8.92 3.20 19.95
N ASP A 424 -8.72 4.46 19.59
CA ASP A 424 -9.70 5.31 18.96
C ASP A 424 -9.17 5.85 17.62
N TYR A 425 -10.07 6.34 16.74
CA TYR A 425 -9.62 7.03 15.53
C TYR A 425 -8.93 8.35 15.87
N VAL A 426 -7.71 8.51 15.40
CA VAL A 426 -6.99 9.78 15.41
C VAL A 426 -7.22 10.46 14.08
N THR A 427 -7.79 11.69 14.07
CA THR A 427 -8.11 12.42 12.83
C THR A 427 -7.87 13.90 12.97
N GLN A 428 -7.46 14.56 11.88
CA GLN A 428 -7.39 16.01 11.75
C GLN A 428 -8.62 16.54 10.98
N LYS A 429 -8.56 17.74 10.43
CA LYS A 429 -9.73 18.36 9.81
C LYS A 429 -9.49 19.05 8.48
N SER A 430 -8.30 19.66 8.28
CA SER A 430 -8.07 20.51 7.11
C SER A 430 -7.52 19.76 5.89
N GLY A 431 -7.01 18.54 6.07
CA GLY A 431 -6.39 17.77 5.01
C GLY A 431 -5.12 18.39 4.44
N SER A 432 -4.55 19.41 5.10
CA SER A 432 -3.33 20.09 4.65
C SER A 432 -2.07 19.26 4.88
N SER A 433 -0.98 19.66 4.23
CA SER A 433 0.35 19.08 4.49
C SER A 433 0.74 19.17 5.98
N GLN A 434 0.35 20.23 6.67
CA GLN A 434 0.55 20.35 8.12
C GLN A 434 -0.26 19.32 8.89
N ASP A 435 -1.53 19.14 8.55
CA ASP A 435 -2.40 18.20 9.26
C ASP A 435 -1.92 16.75 9.08
N ARG A 436 -1.35 16.40 7.91
CA ARG A 436 -0.72 15.08 7.71
C ARG A 436 0.45 14.84 8.66
N LEU A 437 1.26 15.85 8.94
CA LEU A 437 2.38 15.72 9.89
C LEU A 437 1.91 15.65 11.35
N ILE A 438 0.88 16.44 11.70
CA ILE A 438 0.25 16.32 13.01
C ILE A 438 -0.32 14.92 13.19
N GLN A 439 -0.98 14.40 12.17
CA GLN A 439 -1.53 13.04 12.15
C GLN A 439 -0.45 11.98 12.38
N ILE A 440 0.67 12.05 11.66
CA ILE A 440 1.81 11.13 11.87
C ILE A 440 2.28 11.15 13.33
N PHE A 441 2.42 12.33 13.92
CA PHE A 441 2.89 12.46 15.30
C PHE A 441 1.88 11.87 16.31
N GLU A 442 0.60 12.12 16.14
CA GLU A 442 -0.44 11.59 17.01
C GLU A 442 -0.59 10.06 16.85
N GLU A 443 -0.39 9.54 15.64
CA GLU A 443 -0.33 8.08 15.42
C GLU A 443 0.89 7.44 16.08
N MET A 444 2.03 8.15 16.18
CA MET A 444 3.17 7.65 16.97
C MET A 444 2.81 7.54 18.46
N GLU A 445 2.13 8.54 19.03
CA GLU A 445 1.67 8.47 20.44
C GLU A 445 0.69 7.31 20.63
N GLN A 446 -0.24 7.10 19.69
CA GLN A 446 -1.17 5.97 19.73
C GLN A 446 -0.42 4.63 19.65
N SER A 447 0.57 4.49 18.76
CA SER A 447 1.39 3.28 18.65
C SER A 447 2.13 2.95 19.95
N ILE A 448 2.66 3.97 20.64
CA ILE A 448 3.27 3.79 21.98
C ILE A 448 2.26 3.23 22.98
N ASP A 449 1.03 3.74 22.98
CA ASP A 449 -0.01 3.24 23.89
C ASP A 449 -0.44 1.81 23.54
N ILE A 450 -0.55 1.47 22.28
CA ILE A 450 -0.83 0.10 21.80
C ILE A 450 0.28 -0.85 22.25
N ILE A 451 1.55 -0.49 22.06
CA ILE A 451 2.69 -1.32 22.49
C ILE A 451 2.65 -1.54 24.01
N LYS A 452 2.39 -0.50 24.80
CA LYS A 452 2.29 -0.61 26.26
C LYS A 452 1.19 -1.57 26.69
N GLN A 453 0.00 -1.53 26.06
CA GLN A 453 -1.10 -2.43 26.34
C GLN A 453 -0.73 -3.88 25.98
N ALA A 454 -0.22 -4.12 24.75
CA ALA A 454 0.17 -5.44 24.29
C ALA A 454 1.30 -6.03 25.14
N LYS A 455 2.36 -5.23 25.43
CA LYS A 455 3.47 -5.63 26.30
C LYS A 455 2.98 -6.06 27.68
N LYS A 456 2.13 -5.25 28.32
CA LYS A 456 1.56 -5.55 29.64
C LYS A 456 0.81 -6.87 29.62
N HIS A 457 -0.02 -7.11 28.59
CA HIS A 457 -0.75 -8.37 28.46
C HIS A 457 0.20 -9.58 28.33
N ILE A 458 1.25 -9.46 27.51
CA ILE A 458 2.26 -10.51 27.35
C ILE A 458 2.94 -10.80 28.69
N GLU A 459 3.36 -9.77 29.43
CA GLU A 459 4.02 -9.93 30.74
C GLU A 459 3.11 -10.64 31.76
N GLU A 460 1.84 -10.21 31.89
CA GLU A 460 0.86 -10.83 32.78
C GLU A 460 0.61 -12.31 32.44
N LYS A 461 0.55 -12.66 31.15
CA LYS A 461 0.32 -14.03 30.69
C LYS A 461 1.55 -14.93 30.82
N ILE A 462 2.76 -14.38 30.71
CA ILE A 462 4.00 -15.11 31.02
C ILE A 462 4.10 -15.35 32.52
N GLU A 463 3.81 -14.35 33.36
CA GLU A 463 3.86 -14.48 34.83
C GLU A 463 2.82 -15.49 35.35
N SER A 464 1.63 -15.56 34.76
CA SER A 464 0.61 -16.56 35.09
C SER A 464 0.93 -17.97 34.59
N GLY A 465 1.90 -18.09 33.68
CA GLY A 465 2.27 -19.37 33.04
C GLY A 465 1.34 -19.79 31.91
N GLU A 466 0.47 -18.88 31.44
CA GLU A 466 -0.43 -19.13 30.28
C GLU A 466 0.34 -19.04 28.95
N PHE A 467 1.38 -18.19 28.85
CA PHE A 467 2.24 -18.08 27.67
C PHE A 467 3.63 -18.68 27.96
N ASP A 468 4.09 -19.56 27.06
CA ASP A 468 5.50 -19.97 26.98
C ASP A 468 6.13 -19.25 25.76
N PRO A 469 6.87 -18.12 25.97
CA PRO A 469 7.37 -17.28 24.88
C PRO A 469 8.34 -17.99 23.93
N ILE A 470 8.84 -19.17 24.31
CA ILE A 470 9.74 -19.98 23.48
C ILE A 470 8.98 -21.04 22.67
N LYS A 471 7.84 -21.54 23.18
CA LYS A 471 7.06 -22.60 22.51
C LYS A 471 5.87 -22.05 21.72
N ASP A 472 5.23 -21.00 22.25
CA ASP A 472 3.97 -20.48 21.71
C ASP A 472 4.18 -19.45 20.59
N HIS A 473 5.42 -19.23 20.14
CA HIS A 473 5.72 -18.26 19.12
C HIS A 473 5.24 -18.67 17.71
N MET A 474 5.07 -19.96 17.44
CA MET A 474 4.70 -20.45 16.12
C MET A 474 3.94 -21.78 16.14
N VAL A 475 2.94 -21.93 15.27
CA VAL A 475 2.28 -23.19 14.95
C VAL A 475 2.72 -23.70 13.58
N LYS A 476 2.64 -25.00 13.38
CA LYS A 476 3.08 -25.62 12.12
C LYS A 476 2.05 -25.40 11.02
N VAL A 477 2.47 -24.81 9.91
CA VAL A 477 1.67 -24.66 8.70
C VAL A 477 1.99 -25.77 7.68
N PRO A 478 1.01 -26.33 6.99
CA PRO A 478 1.25 -27.32 5.94
C PRO A 478 2.14 -26.74 4.83
N LYS A 479 3.11 -27.54 4.34
CA LYS A 479 3.97 -27.13 3.21
C LYS A 479 3.24 -27.07 1.87
N LYS A 480 2.10 -27.74 1.75
CA LYS A 480 1.25 -27.75 0.56
C LYS A 480 -0.11 -27.22 0.93
N LEU A 481 -0.53 -26.18 0.25
CA LEU A 481 -1.84 -25.57 0.46
C LEU A 481 -2.89 -26.11 -0.52
N PRO A 482 -4.17 -26.13 -0.13
CA PRO A 482 -5.26 -26.46 -1.04
C PRO A 482 -5.44 -25.35 -2.09
N LYS A 483 -6.24 -25.64 -3.13
CA LYS A 483 -6.75 -24.59 -4.03
C LYS A 483 -7.62 -23.63 -3.22
N GLY A 484 -7.33 -22.34 -3.33
CA GLY A 484 -8.06 -21.31 -2.60
C GLY A 484 -7.62 -19.92 -2.98
N GLU A 485 -8.34 -18.96 -2.46
CA GLU A 485 -8.00 -17.55 -2.56
C GLU A 485 -8.41 -16.82 -1.27
N ALA A 486 -7.59 -15.87 -0.87
CA ALA A 486 -7.81 -15.08 0.33
C ALA A 486 -7.43 -13.62 0.12
N ILE A 487 -8.17 -12.73 0.79
CA ILE A 487 -7.85 -11.31 0.90
C ILE A 487 -7.40 -11.04 2.32
N SER A 488 -6.25 -10.38 2.46
CA SER A 488 -5.78 -9.83 3.73
C SER A 488 -5.65 -8.32 3.63
N ARG A 489 -6.15 -7.61 4.64
CA ARG A 489 -5.98 -6.18 4.79
C ARG A 489 -5.24 -5.90 6.09
N VAL A 490 -4.26 -5.01 6.02
CA VAL A 490 -3.48 -4.57 7.18
C VAL A 490 -3.23 -3.07 7.10
N GLU A 491 -3.17 -2.43 8.24
CA GLU A 491 -2.83 -1.01 8.32
C GLU A 491 -1.30 -0.86 8.40
N TRP A 492 -0.69 -0.24 7.38
CA TRP A 492 0.71 0.18 7.44
C TRP A 492 0.83 1.59 7.98
N ALA A 493 2.06 2.02 8.24
CA ALA A 493 2.33 3.41 8.61
C ALA A 493 1.85 4.43 7.56
N ARG A 494 1.76 4.01 6.29
CA ARG A 494 1.27 4.85 5.17
C ARG A 494 -0.21 4.71 4.91
N GLY A 495 -0.82 3.64 5.42
CA GLY A 495 -2.23 3.33 5.23
C GLY A 495 -2.49 1.87 4.90
N GLU A 496 -3.66 1.59 4.42
CA GLU A 496 -4.13 0.26 4.10
C GLU A 496 -3.32 -0.43 3.01
N VAL A 497 -2.93 -1.65 3.27
CA VAL A 497 -2.44 -2.60 2.27
C VAL A 497 -3.42 -3.75 2.12
N LEU A 498 -3.79 -4.05 0.87
CA LEU A 498 -4.59 -5.20 0.53
C LEU A 498 -3.70 -6.21 -0.22
N MET A 499 -3.73 -7.45 0.24
CA MET A 499 -3.08 -8.57 -0.42
C MET A 499 -4.11 -9.60 -0.85
N HIS A 500 -4.16 -9.91 -2.13
CA HIS A 500 -4.99 -10.97 -2.69
C HIS A 500 -4.09 -12.12 -3.13
N LEU A 501 -4.21 -13.25 -2.43
CA LEU A 501 -3.43 -14.47 -2.66
C LEU A 501 -4.30 -15.53 -3.33
N VAL A 502 -3.79 -16.14 -4.39
CA VAL A 502 -4.41 -17.26 -5.10
C VAL A 502 -3.48 -18.47 -5.07
N THR A 503 -4.00 -19.65 -4.77
CA THR A 503 -3.27 -20.92 -4.76
C THR A 503 -3.97 -21.99 -5.60
N GLU A 504 -3.19 -22.87 -6.21
CA GLU A 504 -3.67 -24.10 -6.85
C GLU A 504 -3.73 -25.26 -5.84
N ASP A 505 -4.32 -26.40 -6.28
CA ASP A 505 -4.38 -27.59 -5.42
C ASP A 505 -2.97 -28.15 -5.12
N LYS A 506 -2.71 -28.41 -3.83
CA LYS A 506 -1.41 -28.87 -3.33
C LYS A 506 -0.25 -27.94 -3.68
N ALA A 507 -0.53 -26.66 -3.78
CA ALA A 507 0.49 -25.64 -4.10
C ALA A 507 1.60 -25.62 -3.06
N THR A 508 2.83 -25.48 -3.53
CA THR A 508 4.03 -25.23 -2.71
C THR A 508 4.48 -23.77 -2.78
N SER A 509 3.90 -23.01 -3.71
CA SER A 509 4.18 -21.58 -3.95
C SER A 509 2.88 -20.84 -4.29
N PRO A 510 2.82 -19.53 -4.11
CA PRO A 510 1.71 -18.70 -4.60
C PRO A 510 1.51 -18.86 -6.11
N TYR A 511 0.27 -19.04 -6.57
CA TYR A 511 -0.06 -18.94 -7.98
C TYR A 511 -0.08 -17.48 -8.44
N ARG A 512 -0.72 -16.63 -7.64
CA ARG A 512 -0.78 -15.18 -7.84
C ARG A 512 -0.77 -14.50 -6.48
N LEU A 513 -0.03 -13.44 -6.35
CA LEU A 513 -0.16 -12.49 -5.24
C LEU A 513 -0.31 -11.09 -5.85
N LYS A 514 -1.44 -10.44 -5.58
CA LYS A 514 -1.61 -9.00 -5.82
C LYS A 514 -1.30 -8.26 -4.52
N MET A 515 -0.50 -7.23 -4.63
CA MET A 515 -0.16 -6.35 -3.51
C MET A 515 -0.60 -4.92 -3.83
N LYS A 516 -1.70 -4.44 -3.24
CA LYS A 516 -2.10 -3.04 -3.31
C LYS A 516 -1.46 -2.28 -2.16
N ALA A 517 -0.74 -1.22 -2.47
CA ALA A 517 -0.08 -0.38 -1.49
C ALA A 517 -0.59 1.08 -1.55
N PRO A 518 -0.53 1.83 -0.44
CA PRO A 518 -1.12 3.17 -0.35
C PRO A 518 -0.45 4.20 -1.26
N SER A 519 0.87 4.13 -1.45
CA SER A 519 1.62 5.14 -2.22
C SER A 519 1.15 5.26 -3.67
N PHE A 520 0.60 4.19 -4.25
CA PHE A 520 0.09 4.20 -5.62
C PHE A 520 -1.07 5.20 -5.79
N ASN A 521 -2.06 5.13 -4.91
CA ASN A 521 -3.20 6.05 -4.90
C ASN A 521 -2.79 7.47 -4.49
N HIS A 522 -1.88 7.62 -3.49
CA HIS A 522 -1.41 8.93 -3.05
C HIS A 522 -0.67 9.69 -4.16
N THR A 523 0.10 8.98 -4.98
CA THR A 523 0.88 9.59 -6.07
C THR A 523 -0.01 10.11 -7.20
N MET A 524 -1.17 9.49 -7.45
CA MET A 524 -2.16 10.00 -8.44
C MET A 524 -2.60 11.44 -8.14
N MET A 525 -2.59 11.85 -6.86
CA MET A 525 -3.02 13.19 -6.44
C MET A 525 -1.99 14.29 -6.75
N LEU A 526 -0.74 13.97 -7.12
CA LEU A 526 0.32 14.97 -7.23
C LEU A 526 -0.01 16.09 -8.21
N ASN A 527 -0.55 15.76 -9.39
CA ASN A 527 -0.93 16.78 -10.35
C ASN A 527 -2.03 17.71 -9.81
N HIS A 528 -3.06 17.13 -9.21
CA HIS A 528 -4.17 17.88 -8.62
C HIS A 528 -3.72 18.83 -7.49
N LEU A 529 -2.81 18.38 -6.64
CA LEU A 529 -2.36 19.13 -5.46
C LEU A 529 -1.32 20.20 -5.75
N LEU A 530 -0.63 20.11 -6.88
CA LEU A 530 0.52 20.95 -7.21
C LEU A 530 0.27 21.90 -8.39
N ALA A 531 -0.77 21.67 -9.18
CA ALA A 531 -1.14 22.61 -10.23
C ALA A 531 -1.58 23.96 -9.62
N GLY A 532 -0.89 25.05 -9.99
CA GLY A 532 -1.11 26.39 -9.45
C GLY A 532 -0.27 26.73 -8.21
N GLU A 533 0.53 25.80 -7.69
CA GLU A 533 1.49 26.02 -6.61
C GLU A 533 2.89 26.35 -7.16
N THR A 534 3.86 26.60 -6.29
CA THR A 534 5.22 26.93 -6.71
C THR A 534 6.16 25.72 -6.74
N LEU A 535 7.24 25.79 -7.55
CA LEU A 535 8.27 24.75 -7.60
C LEU A 535 8.83 24.41 -6.22
N SER A 536 8.91 25.40 -5.31
CA SER A 536 9.40 25.22 -3.95
C SER A 536 8.45 24.42 -3.05
N ASP A 537 7.19 24.24 -3.46
CA ASP A 537 6.17 23.52 -2.71
C ASP A 537 6.11 22.02 -3.07
N ILE A 538 6.68 21.64 -4.22
CA ILE A 538 6.73 20.24 -4.66
C ILE A 538 7.31 19.31 -3.58
N PRO A 539 8.52 19.55 -3.01
CA PRO A 539 9.08 18.65 -2.00
C PRO A 539 8.21 18.55 -0.74
N LEU A 540 7.48 19.63 -0.40
CA LEU A 540 6.65 19.67 0.80
C LEU A 540 5.37 18.86 0.63
N VAL A 541 4.67 19.03 -0.49
CA VAL A 541 3.46 18.23 -0.80
C VAL A 541 3.84 16.78 -0.94
N PHE A 542 4.86 16.48 -1.77
CA PHE A 542 5.36 15.12 -1.98
C PHE A 542 5.73 14.42 -0.67
N GLY A 543 6.54 15.06 0.17
CA GLY A 543 6.95 14.52 1.47
C GLY A 543 5.78 14.31 2.42
N SER A 544 4.76 15.21 2.40
CA SER A 544 3.59 15.10 3.26
C SER A 544 2.62 13.98 2.85
N LEU A 545 2.58 13.59 1.57
CA LEU A 545 1.80 12.45 1.08
C LEU A 545 2.36 11.11 1.55
N TYR A 546 3.54 11.13 2.14
CA TYR A 546 4.14 9.96 2.77
C TYR A 546 4.37 8.79 1.80
N ILE A 547 4.75 9.11 0.55
CA ILE A 547 4.99 8.16 -0.53
C ILE A 547 6.26 7.35 -0.26
N CYS A 548 6.22 6.06 -0.53
CA CYS A 548 7.37 5.15 -0.56
C CYS A 548 7.50 4.55 -1.96
N GLN A 549 8.61 4.80 -2.63
CA GLN A 549 8.84 4.32 -3.99
C GLN A 549 8.88 2.79 -4.07
N GLY A 550 9.35 2.14 -3.00
CA GLY A 550 9.41 0.68 -2.95
C GLY A 550 8.03 0.01 -2.99
N ASP A 551 7.01 0.62 -2.38
CA ASP A 551 5.64 0.12 -2.42
C ASP A 551 4.84 0.69 -3.60
N LEU A 552 5.26 1.83 -4.13
CA LEU A 552 4.70 2.43 -5.33
C LEU A 552 4.91 1.53 -6.56
N ASP A 553 6.13 1.10 -6.77
CA ASP A 553 6.52 0.36 -7.98
C ASP A 553 6.44 -1.16 -7.82
N ARG A 554 6.57 -1.71 -6.60
CA ARG A 554 6.46 -3.14 -6.21
C ARG A 554 7.49 -4.07 -6.85
#